data_1e591b8df3c9b33cfb6d55246e41a468
#
_entry.id   1e591b8df3c9b33cfb6d55246e41a468
#
_cell.length_a   1.000
_cell.length_b   1.000
_cell.length_c   1.000
_cell.angle_alpha   90.00
_cell.angle_beta   90.00
_cell.angle_gamma   90.00
#
_symmetry.space_group_name_H-M   'P 1'
#
loop_
_entity.id
_entity.type
_entity.pdbx_description
1 polymer ?
#
loop_
_entity_poly.entity_id
_entity_poly.type
_entity_poly.pdbx_seq_one_letter_code
_entity_poly.pdbx_strand_id
1 'polypeptide(L)'
;AAPTLAAIVEAGHVDGILSGNALAVHDIEVALYGTSLGVELATGRPAVHGHMHHMRAINAIRRSGSIPAAVADGTLKSGVMRACVKAGVPYCLAGSIRDDGPLPDTEMELIAAQAGYAEILQDAGMVIILSSMLHGIGTGNMIAADVLTVCVDIHPAVVSKLSDRGSAQSQGIVTDVGAFLHAVAAELGVPPPAS
;
A
#
# COMPACT_ATOMS: atom_id res chain seq x y z
N ALA A 1 -5.86 0.33 9.59
CA ALA A 1 -5.39 1.06 8.40
C ALA A 1 -5.80 0.33 7.11
N ALA A 2 -5.33 -0.91 6.85
CA ALA A 2 -5.58 -1.58 5.58
C ALA A 2 -7.07 -1.75 5.20
N PRO A 3 -7.97 -2.20 6.09
CA PRO A 3 -9.39 -2.30 5.74
C PRO A 3 -10.03 -0.95 5.39
N THR A 4 -9.63 0.11 6.08
CA THR A 4 -10.12 1.47 5.79
C THR A 4 -9.62 1.98 4.45
N LEU A 5 -8.34 1.74 4.12
CA LEU A 5 -7.79 2.08 2.81
C LEU A 5 -8.51 1.30 1.70
N ALA A 6 -8.76 0.01 1.88
CA ALA A 6 -9.51 -0.80 0.94
C ALA A 6 -10.93 -0.22 0.68
N ALA A 7 -11.62 0.21 1.75
CA ALA A 7 -12.94 0.83 1.63
C ALA A 7 -12.88 2.18 0.86
N ILE A 8 -11.85 3.01 1.09
CA ILE A 8 -11.65 4.26 0.36
C ILE A 8 -11.38 3.99 -1.13
N VAL A 9 -10.61 2.95 -1.45
CA VAL A 9 -10.36 2.50 -2.83
C VAL A 9 -11.66 2.03 -3.49
N GLU A 10 -12.42 1.16 -2.81
CA GLU A 10 -13.69 0.63 -3.33
C GLU A 10 -14.75 1.72 -3.52
N ALA A 11 -14.68 2.79 -2.73
CA ALA A 11 -15.54 3.96 -2.86
C ALA A 11 -15.15 4.92 -4.02
N GLY A 12 -14.03 4.65 -4.71
CA GLY A 12 -13.60 5.43 -5.88
C GLY A 12 -12.88 6.74 -5.55
N HIS A 13 -12.24 6.82 -4.37
CA HIS A 13 -11.49 8.01 -3.94
C HIS A 13 -9.97 7.88 -4.12
N VAL A 14 -9.52 6.82 -4.79
CA VAL A 14 -8.10 6.59 -5.07
C VAL A 14 -7.94 6.25 -6.55
N ASP A 15 -7.08 6.98 -7.24
CA ASP A 15 -6.82 6.83 -8.68
C ASP A 15 -5.60 5.95 -8.96
N GLY A 16 -4.73 5.71 -7.98
CA GLY A 16 -3.55 4.87 -8.14
C GLY A 16 -2.85 4.54 -6.83
N ILE A 17 -2.15 3.42 -6.77
CA ILE A 17 -1.34 3.01 -5.61
C ILE A 17 0.09 2.71 -6.04
N LEU A 18 1.03 3.41 -5.39
CA LEU A 18 2.47 3.19 -5.50
C LEU A 18 2.98 2.54 -4.22
N SER A 19 3.65 1.41 -4.34
CA SER A 19 4.10 0.68 -3.17
C SER A 19 5.30 -0.21 -3.47
N GLY A 20 5.91 -0.76 -2.43
CA GLY A 20 6.82 -1.89 -2.55
C GLY A 20 6.08 -3.23 -2.48
N ASN A 21 6.77 -4.30 -2.88
CA ASN A 21 6.30 -5.68 -2.75
C ASN A 21 5.78 -6.01 -1.33
N ALA A 22 6.44 -5.48 -0.30
CA ALA A 22 6.13 -5.78 1.10
C ALA A 22 4.68 -5.41 1.49
N LEU A 23 4.18 -4.24 1.07
CA LEU A 23 2.79 -3.85 1.37
C LEU A 23 1.81 -4.88 0.83
N ALA A 24 1.97 -5.27 -0.44
CA ALA A 24 1.08 -6.24 -1.09
C ALA A 24 1.17 -7.62 -0.42
N VAL A 25 2.38 -8.10 -0.08
CA VAL A 25 2.55 -9.38 0.59
C VAL A 25 1.89 -9.39 1.97
N HIS A 26 2.07 -8.30 2.77
CA HIS A 26 1.43 -8.20 4.09
C HIS A 26 -0.09 -8.10 3.99
N ASP A 27 -0.62 -7.34 3.04
CA ASP A 27 -2.07 -7.25 2.78
C ASP A 27 -2.65 -8.63 2.44
N ILE A 28 -1.98 -9.38 1.56
CA ILE A 28 -2.38 -10.73 1.18
C ILE A 28 -2.24 -11.72 2.35
N GLU A 29 -1.17 -11.63 3.15
CA GLU A 29 -1.00 -12.45 4.36
C GLU A 29 -2.16 -12.23 5.33
N VAL A 30 -2.53 -10.98 5.57
CA VAL A 30 -3.69 -10.64 6.40
C VAL A 30 -4.97 -11.21 5.82
N ALA A 31 -5.19 -11.04 4.53
CA ALA A 31 -6.40 -11.53 3.85
C ALA A 31 -6.56 -13.05 3.90
N LEU A 32 -5.46 -13.80 3.82
CA LEU A 32 -5.48 -15.27 3.78
C LEU A 32 -5.39 -15.93 5.16
N TYR A 33 -4.70 -15.32 6.10
CA TYR A 33 -4.33 -15.96 7.38
C TYR A 33 -4.66 -15.12 8.62
N GLY A 34 -5.09 -13.87 8.48
CA GLY A 34 -5.34 -12.97 9.60
C GLY A 34 -4.08 -12.56 10.37
N THR A 35 -2.90 -12.79 9.78
CA THR A 35 -1.61 -12.49 10.42
C THR A 35 -0.82 -11.45 9.63
N SER A 36 0.08 -10.73 10.31
CA SER A 36 1.12 -9.92 9.71
C SER A 36 2.46 -10.31 10.32
N LEU A 37 3.40 -10.71 9.48
CA LEU A 37 4.69 -11.29 9.92
C LEU A 37 4.50 -12.45 10.92
N GLY A 38 3.47 -13.23 10.74
CA GLY A 38 3.16 -14.36 11.61
C GLY A 38 2.54 -14.02 12.96
N VAL A 39 2.19 -12.75 13.20
CA VAL A 39 1.47 -12.31 14.39
C VAL A 39 -0.01 -12.15 14.04
N GLU A 40 -0.90 -12.78 14.81
CA GLU A 40 -2.35 -12.62 14.69
C GLU A 40 -2.76 -11.19 15.00
N LEU A 41 -3.45 -10.53 14.08
CA LEU A 41 -3.89 -9.14 14.27
C LEU A 41 -5.00 -9.01 15.33
N ALA A 42 -5.82 -10.04 15.50
CA ALA A 42 -6.91 -10.05 16.48
C ALA A 42 -6.42 -10.17 17.93
N THR A 43 -5.33 -10.90 18.16
CA THR A 43 -4.85 -11.22 19.53
C THR A 43 -3.51 -10.59 19.86
N GLY A 44 -2.75 -10.15 18.88
CA GLY A 44 -1.37 -9.68 19.01
C GLY A 44 -0.38 -10.79 19.40
N ARG A 45 -0.76 -12.06 19.27
CA ARG A 45 0.08 -13.22 19.64
C ARG A 45 0.69 -13.87 18.41
N PRO A 46 1.91 -14.46 18.53
CA PRO A 46 2.46 -15.27 17.46
C PRO A 46 1.53 -16.43 17.10
N ALA A 47 1.20 -16.55 15.83
CA ALA A 47 0.43 -17.68 15.33
C ALA A 47 1.28 -18.95 15.29
N VAL A 48 0.63 -20.11 15.45
CA VAL A 48 1.32 -21.41 15.29
C VAL A 48 1.84 -21.51 13.85
N HIS A 49 3.16 -21.68 13.68
CA HIS A 49 3.84 -21.64 12.40
C HIS A 49 3.66 -20.32 11.61
N GLY A 50 3.36 -19.20 12.29
CA GLY A 50 3.10 -17.90 11.70
C GLY A 50 4.21 -17.40 10.78
N HIS A 51 5.48 -17.71 11.10
CA HIS A 51 6.64 -17.40 10.24
C HIS A 51 6.55 -17.97 8.81
N MET A 52 5.67 -18.95 8.57
CA MET A 52 5.43 -19.53 7.25
C MET A 52 4.33 -18.79 6.47
N HIS A 53 3.49 -17.99 7.14
CA HIS A 53 2.32 -17.37 6.52
C HIS A 53 2.71 -16.39 5.41
N HIS A 54 3.76 -15.62 5.62
CA HIS A 54 4.32 -14.73 4.62
C HIS A 54 4.67 -15.46 3.32
N MET A 55 5.48 -16.54 3.40
CA MET A 55 5.85 -17.33 2.23
C MET A 55 4.66 -18.08 1.62
N ARG A 56 3.71 -18.52 2.43
CA ARG A 56 2.48 -19.15 1.95
C ARG A 56 1.61 -18.18 1.18
N ALA A 57 1.51 -16.92 1.62
CA ALA A 57 0.80 -15.86 0.91
C ALA A 57 1.42 -15.61 -0.48
N ILE A 58 2.75 -15.44 -0.55
CA ILE A 58 3.48 -15.32 -1.82
C ILE A 58 3.21 -16.51 -2.73
N ASN A 59 3.33 -17.74 -2.20
CA ASN A 59 3.14 -18.96 -2.98
C ASN A 59 1.67 -19.15 -3.42
N ALA A 60 0.70 -18.63 -2.68
CA ALA A 60 -0.70 -18.64 -3.11
C ALA A 60 -0.88 -17.80 -4.38
N ILE A 61 -0.36 -16.57 -4.39
CA ILE A 61 -0.43 -15.71 -5.57
C ILE A 61 0.35 -16.28 -6.75
N ARG A 62 1.54 -16.84 -6.49
CA ARG A 62 2.34 -17.50 -7.54
C ARG A 62 1.60 -18.67 -8.20
N ARG A 63 0.81 -19.44 -7.45
CA ARG A 63 -0.03 -20.52 -8.02
C ARG A 63 -1.16 -19.99 -8.89
N SER A 64 -1.77 -18.87 -8.53
CA SER A 64 -2.78 -18.19 -9.35
C SER A 64 -2.16 -17.49 -10.56
N GLY A 65 -0.85 -17.15 -10.50
CA GLY A 65 -0.09 -16.51 -11.56
C GLY A 65 0.05 -14.99 -11.41
N SER A 66 -0.92 -14.31 -10.78
CA SER A 66 -0.90 -12.87 -10.51
C SER A 66 -1.92 -12.50 -9.42
N ILE A 67 -1.84 -11.27 -8.90
CA ILE A 67 -2.86 -10.74 -7.97
C ILE A 67 -4.24 -10.68 -8.64
N PRO A 68 -4.41 -10.15 -9.88
CA PRO A 68 -5.69 -10.18 -10.57
C PRO A 68 -6.24 -11.60 -10.77
N ALA A 69 -5.40 -12.56 -11.13
CA ALA A 69 -5.82 -13.96 -11.27
C ALA A 69 -6.29 -14.55 -9.94
N ALA A 70 -5.60 -14.25 -8.83
CA ALA A 70 -5.98 -14.70 -7.48
C ALA A 70 -7.31 -14.08 -7.01
N VAL A 71 -7.64 -12.88 -7.46
CA VAL A 71 -8.96 -12.26 -7.23
C VAL A 71 -10.02 -12.95 -8.08
N ALA A 72 -9.72 -13.25 -9.34
CA ALA A 72 -10.66 -13.88 -10.28
C ALA A 72 -11.00 -15.32 -9.88
N ASP A 73 -10.02 -16.12 -9.43
CA ASP A 73 -10.21 -17.50 -8.99
C ASP A 73 -10.75 -17.65 -7.56
N GLY A 74 -10.88 -16.52 -6.83
CA GLY A 74 -11.39 -16.47 -5.47
C GLY A 74 -10.38 -16.87 -4.40
N THR A 75 -9.09 -16.96 -4.72
CA THR A 75 -8.02 -17.15 -3.74
C THR A 75 -7.87 -15.92 -2.85
N LEU A 76 -7.88 -14.71 -3.44
CA LEU A 76 -7.80 -13.43 -2.71
C LEU A 76 -9.20 -12.78 -2.60
N LYS A 77 -9.77 -12.79 -1.39
CA LYS A 77 -11.17 -12.37 -1.13
C LYS A 77 -11.32 -11.03 -0.42
N SER A 78 -10.24 -10.44 0.09
CA SER A 78 -10.26 -9.18 0.83
C SER A 78 -8.91 -8.46 0.70
N GLY A 79 -8.80 -7.27 1.26
CA GLY A 79 -7.57 -6.49 1.32
C GLY A 79 -7.49 -5.39 0.26
N VAL A 80 -6.47 -4.55 0.41
CA VAL A 80 -6.21 -3.40 -0.46
C VAL A 80 -5.96 -3.83 -1.91
N MET A 81 -5.17 -4.88 -2.11
CA MET A 81 -4.85 -5.36 -3.46
C MET A 81 -6.09 -5.88 -4.18
N ARG A 82 -6.97 -6.60 -3.47
CA ARG A 82 -8.28 -6.98 -4.04
C ARG A 82 -9.13 -5.77 -4.37
N ALA A 83 -9.17 -4.77 -3.50
CA ALA A 83 -9.92 -3.54 -3.73
C ALA A 83 -9.45 -2.83 -5.01
N CYS A 84 -8.14 -2.70 -5.20
CA CYS A 84 -7.56 -2.13 -6.43
C CYS A 84 -8.01 -2.90 -7.68
N VAL A 85 -7.88 -4.23 -7.68
CA VAL A 85 -8.31 -5.07 -8.81
C VAL A 85 -9.80 -4.92 -9.11
N LYS A 86 -10.65 -4.92 -8.08
CA LYS A 86 -12.10 -4.81 -8.25
C LYS A 86 -12.56 -3.44 -8.71
N ALA A 87 -11.92 -2.38 -8.21
CA ALA A 87 -12.22 -1.00 -8.62
C ALA A 87 -11.50 -0.58 -9.92
N GLY A 88 -10.63 -1.42 -10.47
CA GLY A 88 -9.83 -1.07 -11.66
C GLY A 88 -8.77 0.01 -11.39
N VAL A 89 -8.36 0.17 -10.13
CA VAL A 89 -7.35 1.15 -9.73
C VAL A 89 -5.96 0.60 -10.08
N PRO A 90 -5.16 1.30 -10.89
CA PRO A 90 -3.81 0.91 -11.22
C PRO A 90 -2.91 0.90 -9.98
N TYR A 91 -1.97 -0.02 -9.95
CA TYR A 91 -0.96 -0.07 -8.91
C TYR A 91 0.40 -0.46 -9.50
N CYS A 92 1.47 0.04 -8.89
CA CYS A 92 2.83 -0.37 -9.20
C CYS A 92 3.53 -0.82 -7.92
N LEU A 93 4.03 -2.07 -7.94
CA LEU A 93 4.77 -2.68 -6.84
C LEU A 93 6.25 -2.73 -7.20
N ALA A 94 7.07 -1.89 -6.57
CA ALA A 94 8.51 -1.90 -6.78
C ALA A 94 9.21 -2.94 -5.90
N GLY A 95 10.15 -3.66 -6.46
CA GLY A 95 10.99 -4.61 -5.75
C GLY A 95 12.06 -3.95 -4.90
N SER A 96 12.68 -4.74 -4.05
CA SER A 96 13.79 -4.32 -3.19
C SER A 96 14.71 -5.48 -2.90
N ILE A 97 15.98 -5.18 -2.56
CA ILE A 97 16.95 -6.20 -2.12
C ILE A 97 16.57 -6.90 -0.81
N ARG A 98 15.52 -6.46 -0.13
CA ARG A 98 14.99 -7.04 1.12
C ARG A 98 13.86 -8.02 0.91
N ASP A 99 13.37 -8.19 -0.32
CA ASP A 99 12.23 -9.05 -0.58
C ASP A 99 12.61 -10.52 -0.48
N ASP A 100 11.95 -11.27 0.40
CA ASP A 100 12.15 -12.72 0.62
C ASP A 100 11.54 -13.59 -0.50
N GLY A 101 11.02 -12.96 -1.51
CA GLY A 101 10.41 -13.57 -2.68
C GLY A 101 9.33 -12.64 -3.23
N PRO A 102 9.57 -11.98 -4.37
CA PRO A 102 8.60 -11.03 -4.92
C PRO A 102 7.35 -11.76 -5.42
N LEU A 103 6.22 -11.06 -5.36
CA LEU A 103 5.00 -11.44 -6.05
C LEU A 103 5.22 -11.40 -7.57
N PRO A 104 4.45 -12.15 -8.37
CA PRO A 104 4.55 -12.09 -9.84
C PRO A 104 4.33 -10.68 -10.39
N ASP A 105 3.50 -9.88 -9.71
CA ASP A 105 3.15 -8.51 -10.10
C ASP A 105 4.19 -7.47 -9.67
N THR A 106 5.29 -7.86 -9.05
CA THR A 106 6.33 -6.94 -8.56
C THR A 106 7.36 -6.66 -9.65
N GLU A 107 7.55 -5.39 -9.98
CA GLU A 107 8.62 -4.95 -10.87
C GLU A 107 9.96 -4.91 -10.12
N MET A 108 10.86 -5.83 -10.48
CA MET A 108 12.15 -5.99 -9.81
C MET A 108 13.25 -5.11 -10.41
N GLU A 109 13.06 -4.61 -11.62
CA GLU A 109 13.97 -3.65 -12.23
C GLU A 109 13.58 -2.24 -11.77
N LEU A 110 14.49 -1.57 -11.02
CA LEU A 110 14.16 -0.32 -10.33
C LEU A 110 13.88 0.85 -11.28
N ILE A 111 14.50 0.88 -12.45
CA ILE A 111 14.25 1.93 -13.44
C ILE A 111 12.89 1.72 -14.09
N ALA A 112 12.51 0.48 -14.37
CA ALA A 112 11.16 0.15 -14.85
C ALA A 112 10.10 0.47 -13.79
N ALA A 113 10.38 0.19 -12.51
CA ALA A 113 9.49 0.57 -11.40
C ALA A 113 9.31 2.09 -11.31
N GLN A 114 10.38 2.89 -11.49
CA GLN A 114 10.28 4.34 -11.56
C GLN A 114 9.40 4.81 -12.73
N ALA A 115 9.53 4.18 -13.89
CA ALA A 115 8.69 4.50 -15.04
C ALA A 115 7.21 4.19 -14.76
N GLY A 116 6.90 3.04 -14.15
CA GLY A 116 5.54 2.70 -13.73
C GLY A 116 4.98 3.66 -12.66
N TYR A 117 5.81 4.13 -11.74
CA TYR A 117 5.41 5.16 -10.78
C TYR A 117 5.10 6.49 -11.48
N ALA A 118 5.96 6.92 -12.41
CA ALA A 118 5.78 8.16 -13.15
C ALA A 118 4.51 8.13 -14.01
N GLU A 119 4.16 6.99 -14.61
CA GLU A 119 2.93 6.81 -15.37
C GLU A 119 1.68 7.03 -14.51
N ILE A 120 1.63 6.44 -13.31
CA ILE A 120 0.51 6.61 -12.38
C ILE A 120 0.44 8.05 -11.83
N LEU A 121 1.58 8.72 -11.67
CA LEU A 121 1.66 10.09 -11.16
C LEU A 121 1.32 11.16 -12.20
N GLN A 122 1.26 10.83 -13.48
CA GLN A 122 1.17 11.80 -14.58
C GLN A 122 0.00 12.77 -14.42
N ASP A 123 -1.16 12.27 -14.00
CA ASP A 123 -2.39 13.05 -13.84
C ASP A 123 -2.80 13.24 -12.37
N ALA A 124 -1.88 13.00 -11.43
CA ALA A 124 -2.18 13.11 -10.01
C ALA A 124 -2.39 14.56 -9.59
N GLY A 125 -3.53 14.88 -9.01
CA GLY A 125 -3.80 16.18 -8.37
C GLY A 125 -3.35 16.25 -6.92
N MET A 126 -3.23 15.08 -6.25
CA MET A 126 -2.78 14.95 -4.88
C MET A 126 -2.04 13.63 -4.70
N VAL A 127 -0.99 13.63 -3.90
CA VAL A 127 -0.27 12.42 -3.47
C VAL A 127 -0.23 12.35 -1.95
N ILE A 128 -0.67 11.22 -1.38
CA ILE A 128 -0.60 10.97 0.05
C ILE A 128 0.43 9.87 0.31
N ILE A 129 1.49 10.20 1.05
CA ILE A 129 2.56 9.29 1.42
C ILE A 129 2.28 8.78 2.83
N LEU A 130 2.04 7.48 2.97
CA LEU A 130 1.65 6.83 4.23
C LEU A 130 2.79 5.95 4.74
N SER A 131 3.42 6.33 5.85
CA SER A 131 4.47 5.56 6.56
C SER A 131 5.54 4.96 5.64
N SER A 132 6.01 5.73 4.65
CA SER A 132 7.01 5.28 3.69
C SER A 132 8.13 6.31 3.56
N MET A 133 9.34 5.94 3.97
CA MET A 133 10.49 6.84 3.87
C MET A 133 11.19 6.72 2.51
N LEU A 134 11.71 5.55 2.13
CA LEU A 134 12.49 5.40 0.90
C LEU A 134 11.65 5.54 -0.36
N HIS A 135 10.55 4.79 -0.46
CA HIS A 135 9.63 4.93 -1.60
C HIS A 135 8.98 6.32 -1.61
N GLY A 136 8.67 6.89 -0.43
CA GLY A 136 8.14 8.25 -0.32
C GLY A 136 9.13 9.32 -0.85
N ILE A 137 10.41 9.21 -0.53
CA ILE A 137 11.46 10.10 -1.06
C ILE A 137 11.60 9.92 -2.58
N GLY A 138 11.64 8.67 -3.06
CA GLY A 138 11.72 8.37 -4.48
C GLY A 138 10.53 8.94 -5.26
N THR A 139 9.33 8.72 -4.75
CA THR A 139 8.09 9.27 -5.31
C THR A 139 8.10 10.79 -5.29
N GLY A 140 8.49 11.41 -4.17
CA GLY A 140 8.57 12.87 -4.04
C GLY A 140 9.49 13.54 -5.06
N ASN A 141 10.53 12.84 -5.52
CA ASN A 141 11.42 13.35 -6.59
C ASN A 141 10.76 13.31 -7.99
N MET A 142 9.67 12.58 -8.16
CA MET A 142 8.95 12.43 -9.42
C MET A 142 7.66 13.25 -9.48
N ILE A 143 7.14 13.69 -8.33
CA ILE A 143 5.91 14.48 -8.23
C ILE A 143 6.15 15.87 -8.84
N ALA A 144 5.24 16.33 -9.68
CA ALA A 144 5.28 17.68 -10.23
C ALA A 144 5.09 18.74 -9.11
N ALA A 145 5.70 19.92 -9.27
CA ALA A 145 5.77 20.93 -8.23
C ALA A 145 4.42 21.55 -7.83
N ASP A 146 3.41 21.40 -8.65
CA ASP A 146 2.03 21.88 -8.46
C ASP A 146 1.10 20.84 -7.81
N VAL A 147 1.57 19.60 -7.62
CA VAL A 147 0.80 18.52 -7.01
C VAL A 147 0.88 18.60 -5.49
N LEU A 148 -0.27 18.69 -4.82
CA LEU A 148 -0.33 18.68 -3.36
C LEU A 148 0.19 17.35 -2.82
N THR A 149 1.21 17.41 -1.97
CA THR A 149 1.79 16.22 -1.35
C THR A 149 1.57 16.24 0.16
N VAL A 150 0.93 15.19 0.68
CA VAL A 150 0.68 15.01 2.12
C VAL A 150 1.49 13.83 2.64
N CYS A 151 2.35 14.08 3.62
CA CYS A 151 3.20 13.04 4.23
C CYS A 151 2.69 12.72 5.64
N VAL A 152 2.29 11.48 5.86
CA VAL A 152 1.74 11.01 7.13
C VAL A 152 2.64 9.93 7.73
N ASP A 153 3.18 10.17 8.90
CA ASP A 153 3.97 9.20 9.66
C ASP A 153 3.87 9.49 11.15
N ILE A 154 4.03 8.45 11.97
CA ILE A 154 4.08 8.59 13.42
C ILE A 154 5.40 9.22 13.91
N HIS A 155 6.46 9.13 13.11
CA HIS A 155 7.77 9.65 13.43
C HIS A 155 8.01 11.04 12.82
N PRO A 156 8.17 12.10 13.63
CA PRO A 156 8.40 13.46 13.14
C PRO A 156 9.60 13.58 12.19
N ALA A 157 10.66 12.78 12.41
CA ALA A 157 11.86 12.81 11.57
C ALA A 157 11.59 12.32 10.12
N VAL A 158 10.65 11.41 9.92
CA VAL A 158 10.25 10.95 8.58
C VAL A 158 9.50 12.06 7.88
N VAL A 159 8.53 12.65 8.56
CA VAL A 159 7.74 13.78 8.05
C VAL A 159 8.64 14.95 7.65
N SER A 160 9.59 15.36 8.52
CA SER A 160 10.54 16.44 8.20
C SER A 160 11.37 16.13 6.97
N LYS A 161 11.92 14.90 6.85
CA LYS A 161 12.75 14.52 5.69
C LYS A 161 11.99 14.53 4.36
N LEU A 162 10.70 14.18 4.39
CA LEU A 162 9.84 14.22 3.21
C LEU A 162 9.47 15.67 2.87
N SER A 163 9.15 16.48 3.87
CA SER A 163 8.83 17.90 3.68
C SER A 163 10.01 18.73 3.20
N ASP A 164 11.23 18.45 3.69
CA ASP A 164 12.45 19.17 3.28
C ASP A 164 12.85 18.91 1.82
N ARG A 165 12.39 17.80 1.24
CA ARG A 165 12.66 17.43 -0.16
C ARG A 165 11.49 17.71 -1.09
N GLY A 166 10.32 17.96 -0.53
CA GLY A 166 9.11 18.32 -1.26
C GLY A 166 9.16 19.77 -1.73
N SER A 167 8.32 20.05 -2.72
CA SER A 167 8.02 21.41 -3.14
C SER A 167 7.39 22.21 -1.99
N ALA A 168 7.24 23.53 -2.12
CA ALA A 168 6.55 24.41 -1.19
C ALA A 168 5.09 23.97 -0.86
N GLN A 169 4.60 22.92 -1.49
CA GLN A 169 3.25 22.37 -1.35
C GLN A 169 3.22 21.04 -0.56
N SER A 170 4.32 20.63 0.04
CA SER A 170 4.39 19.43 0.87
C SER A 170 3.89 19.74 2.29
N GLN A 171 2.89 18.99 2.76
CA GLN A 171 2.35 19.07 4.12
C GLN A 171 2.69 17.81 4.91
N GLY A 172 3.26 17.99 6.08
CA GLY A 172 3.60 16.90 6.99
C GLY A 172 2.60 16.77 8.12
N ILE A 173 2.09 15.56 8.35
CA ILE A 173 1.16 15.24 9.44
C ILE A 173 1.81 14.14 10.30
N VAL A 174 2.08 14.47 11.57
CA VAL A 174 2.61 13.51 12.53
C VAL A 174 1.45 12.84 13.26
N THR A 175 1.10 11.65 12.83
CA THR A 175 0.01 10.84 13.42
C THR A 175 0.11 9.37 13.01
N ASP A 176 -0.70 8.54 13.66
CA ASP A 176 -0.92 7.15 13.23
C ASP A 176 -1.69 7.10 11.90
N VAL A 177 -1.22 6.31 10.95
CA VAL A 177 -1.83 6.18 9.61
C VAL A 177 -3.26 5.62 9.70
N GLY A 178 -3.53 4.73 10.64
CA GLY A 178 -4.89 4.20 10.84
C GLY A 178 -5.85 5.29 11.28
N ALA A 179 -5.45 6.12 12.25
CA ALA A 179 -6.24 7.26 12.71
C ALA A 179 -6.47 8.27 11.58
N PHE A 180 -5.43 8.58 10.80
CA PHE A 180 -5.54 9.46 9.64
C PHE A 180 -6.54 8.92 8.61
N LEU A 181 -6.41 7.66 8.20
CA LEU A 181 -7.31 7.05 7.21
C LEU A 181 -8.76 6.97 7.71
N HIS A 182 -8.99 6.72 9.01
CA HIS A 182 -10.34 6.77 9.58
C HIS A 182 -10.96 8.17 9.50
N ALA A 183 -10.17 9.21 9.80
CA ALA A 183 -10.64 10.60 9.68
C ALA A 183 -10.97 10.94 8.21
N VAL A 184 -10.09 10.57 7.27
CA VAL A 184 -10.33 10.78 5.84
C VAL A 184 -11.59 10.04 5.37
N ALA A 185 -11.75 8.77 5.75
CA ALA A 185 -12.93 7.99 5.37
C ALA A 185 -14.23 8.62 5.90
N ALA A 186 -14.22 9.14 7.14
CA ALA A 186 -15.36 9.83 7.73
C ALA A 186 -15.74 11.10 6.96
N GLU A 187 -14.77 11.92 6.59
CA GLU A 187 -14.99 13.14 5.80
C GLU A 187 -15.47 12.83 4.36
N LEU A 188 -15.02 11.72 3.78
CA LEU A 188 -15.47 11.25 2.47
C LEU A 188 -16.83 10.53 2.53
N GLY A 189 -17.41 10.32 3.71
CA GLY A 189 -18.65 9.57 3.86
C GLY A 189 -18.51 8.06 3.58
N VAL A 190 -17.29 7.53 3.62
CA VAL A 190 -17.02 6.10 3.44
C VAL A 190 -17.36 5.36 4.72
N PRO A 191 -18.24 4.35 4.68
CA PRO A 191 -18.62 3.61 5.89
C PRO A 191 -17.42 2.85 6.46
N PRO A 192 -17.37 2.67 7.79
CA PRO A 192 -16.31 1.86 8.39
C PRO A 192 -16.33 0.44 7.81
N PRO A 193 -15.15 -0.18 7.63
CA PRO A 193 -15.10 -1.56 7.13
C PRO A 193 -15.88 -2.49 8.05
N ALA A 194 -16.57 -3.47 7.47
CA ALA A 194 -17.27 -4.51 8.24
C ALA A 194 -16.26 -5.23 9.13
N SER A 195 -16.62 -5.39 10.40
CA SER A 195 -15.81 -6.04 11.44
C SER A 195 -15.69 -7.55 11.21
#